data_767b18679220dd3ab1c28ccee9b89509
#
_entry.id   767b18679220dd3ab1c28ccee9b89509
#
_cell.length_a   1.000
_cell.length_b   1.000
_cell.length_c   1.000
_cell.angle_alpha   90.00
_cell.angle_beta   90.00
_cell.angle_gamma   90.00
#
_symmetry.space_group_name_H-M   'P 1'
#
loop_
_entity.id
_entity.type
_entity.pdbx_description
1 polymer ?
#
loop_
_entity_poly.entity_id
_entity_poly.type
_entity_poly.pdbx_seq_one_letter_code
_entity_poly.pdbx_strand_id
1 'polypeptide(L)'
;MNEQHRINRRDFLNGCALSLAAGTSLSPIEAAARNLLNPNALPPNYYPPTIQGMRGSHDGSFEVGHQLRERINLKAEDAGDRDYDLVVVGAGLSGLSAAYFYRKQYGPDVRILILDNHDDFGGHAKRNEFWHDGKMYLMNGGTLNVEAPSQYSSIAAGLLWDLGIDRTRYFETNQKMWSRYKDMGMSSGMFFSKEMFGKDKLVKGYGDLPIKEFIEQSPFSNEIRKDVIRLYEGKEDYLPNLSPKEKEHKLKHMSYHNYLLDVVKCHPDVLKLFNPMGLLVITMDAVPALFCREMGYPGFAGLNLPETPRNQLYNEPGGQHGRENQERAQEGDPTMYFPDGNATIARLLVRSLIPNAATGNTMEDIITAKVNYEALDDYQSPAKIRLNSTVINVTHSTNQKIQTSYVNNGKAYSIRSKNVILACWHSVIPYICKDLPDQQKTALSSGVKAPLVY
;
A
#
# COMPACT_ATOMS: atom_id res chain seq x y z
N MET A 1 -39.52 15.90 -11.85
CA MET A 1 -38.79 15.50 -13.06
C MET A 1 -37.37 16.04 -12.93
N ASN A 2 -36.45 15.19 -12.47
CA ASN A 2 -35.02 15.52 -12.38
C ASN A 2 -34.30 14.64 -13.37
N GLU A 3 -33.88 15.21 -14.48
CA GLU A 3 -32.96 14.58 -15.41
C GLU A 3 -31.57 14.61 -14.79
N GLN A 4 -31.08 13.44 -14.40
CA GLN A 4 -29.70 13.24 -14.03
C GLN A 4 -28.85 13.37 -15.30
N HIS A 5 -28.05 14.43 -15.39
CA HIS A 5 -26.98 14.56 -16.37
C HIS A 5 -25.95 13.45 -16.15
N ARG A 6 -26.05 12.37 -16.89
CA ARG A 6 -24.98 11.40 -17.02
C ARG A 6 -23.90 12.02 -17.92
N ILE A 7 -22.74 12.32 -17.33
CA ILE A 7 -21.53 12.65 -18.09
C ILE A 7 -21.21 11.45 -18.98
N ASN A 8 -21.25 11.64 -20.29
CA ASN A 8 -20.91 10.57 -21.22
C ASN A 8 -19.39 10.53 -21.48
N ARG A 9 -18.89 9.39 -22.01
CA ARG A 9 -17.47 9.17 -22.30
C ARG A 9 -16.85 10.27 -23.18
N ARG A 10 -17.63 10.90 -24.02
CA ARG A 10 -17.20 11.95 -24.96
C ARG A 10 -16.94 13.29 -24.25
N ASP A 11 -17.77 13.62 -23.26
CA ASP A 11 -17.62 14.85 -22.46
C ASP A 11 -16.40 14.76 -21.53
N PHE A 12 -16.09 13.56 -21.05
CA PHE A 12 -14.87 13.27 -20.30
C PHE A 12 -13.62 13.43 -21.18
N LEU A 13 -13.60 12.88 -22.38
CA LEU A 13 -12.48 12.99 -23.32
C LEU A 13 -12.25 14.42 -23.81
N ASN A 14 -13.32 15.19 -24.03
CA ASN A 14 -13.21 16.59 -24.43
C ASN A 14 -12.72 17.49 -23.29
N GLY A 15 -13.07 17.18 -22.03
CA GLY A 15 -12.52 17.86 -20.85
C GLY A 15 -11.02 17.64 -20.69
N CYS A 16 -10.54 16.44 -20.97
CA CYS A 16 -9.11 16.12 -20.95
C CYS A 16 -8.31 16.80 -22.08
N ALA A 17 -8.89 16.93 -23.27
CA ALA A 17 -8.24 17.59 -24.40
C ALA A 17 -8.08 19.12 -24.21
N LEU A 18 -9.00 19.76 -23.52
CA LEU A 18 -8.95 21.21 -23.24
C LEU A 18 -7.96 21.58 -22.14
N SER A 19 -7.65 20.68 -21.20
CA SER A 19 -6.65 20.92 -20.16
C SER A 19 -5.21 20.78 -20.65
N LEU A 20 -4.98 20.12 -21.79
CA LEU A 20 -3.65 19.99 -22.43
C LEU A 20 -3.27 21.24 -23.27
N ALA A 21 -4.22 22.10 -23.57
CA ALA A 21 -3.99 23.28 -24.43
C ALA A 21 -3.48 24.55 -23.69
N ALA A 22 -3.36 24.53 -22.36
CA ALA A 22 -3.06 25.71 -21.55
C ALA A 22 -1.63 25.76 -20.94
N GLY A 23 -0.68 24.97 -21.41
CA GLY A 23 0.69 24.91 -20.84
C GLY A 23 1.78 25.28 -21.85
N THR A 24 2.39 26.42 -21.63
CA THR A 24 3.70 26.96 -22.12
C THR A 24 4.38 26.24 -23.29
N SER A 25 4.43 26.93 -24.42
CA SER A 25 5.06 26.50 -25.65
C SER A 25 6.58 26.43 -25.55
N LEU A 26 7.15 25.21 -25.52
CA LEU A 26 8.48 24.99 -26.05
C LEU A 26 8.49 25.34 -27.55
N SER A 27 9.57 25.92 -28.04
CA SER A 27 9.74 26.09 -29.49
C SER A 27 9.67 24.70 -30.15
N PRO A 28 9.12 24.55 -31.36
CA PRO A 28 9.11 23.30 -32.09
C PRO A 28 10.50 22.64 -32.23
N ILE A 29 11.55 23.44 -32.21
CA ILE A 29 12.95 22.99 -32.27
C ILE A 29 13.40 22.36 -30.97
N GLU A 30 13.04 22.94 -29.81
CA GLU A 30 13.36 22.34 -28.48
C GLU A 30 12.58 21.06 -28.23
N ALA A 31 11.30 21.00 -28.65
CA ALA A 31 10.51 19.77 -28.57
C ALA A 31 11.06 18.65 -29.49
N ALA A 32 11.50 19.00 -30.70
CA ALA A 32 12.12 18.05 -31.62
C ALA A 32 13.49 17.57 -31.13
N ALA A 33 14.34 18.48 -30.62
CA ALA A 33 15.65 18.14 -30.05
C ALA A 33 15.49 17.22 -28.81
N ARG A 34 14.51 17.49 -27.96
CA ARG A 34 14.20 16.66 -26.77
C ARG A 34 13.75 15.25 -27.15
N ASN A 35 12.86 15.13 -28.14
CA ASN A 35 12.38 13.84 -28.64
C ASN A 35 13.47 13.03 -29.36
N LEU A 36 14.47 13.71 -29.97
CA LEU A 36 15.63 13.04 -30.58
C LEU A 36 16.63 12.52 -29.52
N LEU A 37 16.77 13.23 -28.39
CA LEU A 37 17.68 12.85 -27.30
C LEU A 37 17.06 11.84 -26.32
N ASN A 38 15.77 11.91 -26.11
CA ASN A 38 15.02 10.94 -25.29
C ASN A 38 13.58 10.79 -25.82
N PRO A 39 13.30 9.79 -26.65
CA PRO A 39 11.97 9.55 -27.20
C PRO A 39 10.91 9.21 -26.13
N ASN A 40 11.34 8.92 -24.91
CA ASN A 40 10.49 8.63 -23.75
C ASN A 40 10.36 9.85 -22.81
N ALA A 41 10.84 11.03 -23.21
CA ALA A 41 10.78 12.23 -22.38
C ALA A 41 9.33 12.60 -22.03
N LEU A 42 9.11 12.90 -20.75
CA LEU A 42 7.81 13.36 -20.25
C LEU A 42 7.50 14.77 -20.81
N PRO A 43 6.20 15.10 -20.98
CA PRO A 43 5.79 16.44 -21.41
C PRO A 43 6.34 17.53 -20.47
N PRO A 44 6.60 18.75 -20.98
CA PRO A 44 6.97 19.89 -20.13
C PRO A 44 5.93 20.12 -19.03
N ASN A 45 6.41 20.44 -17.82
CA ASN A 45 5.59 20.65 -16.64
C ASN A 45 4.75 19.42 -16.21
N TYR A 46 5.15 18.23 -16.62
CA TYR A 46 4.53 16.99 -16.18
C TYR A 46 4.56 16.86 -14.66
N TYR A 47 3.38 16.80 -14.02
CA TYR A 47 3.28 16.76 -12.57
C TYR A 47 2.03 15.95 -12.12
N PRO A 48 2.12 14.63 -12.10
CA PRO A 48 0.99 13.75 -11.81
C PRO A 48 0.28 13.97 -10.47
N PRO A 49 0.94 14.39 -9.37
CA PRO A 49 0.25 14.55 -8.08
C PRO A 49 -0.94 15.51 -8.10
N THR A 50 -1.02 16.41 -9.07
CA THR A 50 -2.14 17.36 -9.22
C THR A 50 -3.25 16.84 -10.14
N ILE A 51 -3.06 15.69 -10.79
CA ILE A 51 -4.08 15.09 -11.65
C ILE A 51 -5.15 14.44 -10.75
N GLN A 52 -6.40 14.85 -10.96
CA GLN A 52 -7.56 14.37 -10.21
C GLN A 52 -8.11 13.06 -10.79
N GLY A 53 -8.91 12.32 -10.02
CA GLY A 53 -9.62 11.13 -10.46
C GLY A 53 -9.01 9.83 -9.93
N MET A 54 -9.28 8.72 -10.62
CA MET A 54 -8.86 7.37 -10.21
C MET A 54 -7.39 7.13 -10.53
N ARG A 55 -6.53 7.56 -9.63
CA ARG A 55 -5.07 7.52 -9.81
C ARG A 55 -4.45 6.11 -9.78
N GLY A 56 -5.16 5.13 -9.24
CA GLY A 56 -4.71 3.74 -9.21
C GLY A 56 -4.90 3.00 -10.53
N SER A 57 -5.82 3.46 -11.38
CA SER A 57 -6.19 2.82 -12.64
C SER A 57 -6.57 3.90 -13.66
N HIS A 58 -5.57 4.55 -14.22
CA HIS A 58 -5.72 5.58 -15.25
C HIS A 58 -5.42 5.03 -16.66
N ASP A 59 -5.85 5.75 -17.68
CA ASP A 59 -5.58 5.37 -19.07
C ASP A 59 -4.06 5.25 -19.30
N GLY A 60 -3.63 4.15 -19.95
CA GLY A 60 -2.24 3.81 -20.21
C GLY A 60 -1.62 2.89 -19.15
N SER A 61 -2.21 2.75 -17.96
CA SER A 61 -1.63 1.95 -16.88
C SER A 61 -1.97 0.46 -16.93
N PHE A 62 -3.09 0.07 -17.55
CA PHE A 62 -3.59 -1.31 -17.49
C PHE A 62 -3.81 -1.96 -18.86
N GLU A 63 -3.97 -1.22 -19.93
CA GLU A 63 -4.36 -1.75 -21.25
C GLU A 63 -3.32 -2.72 -21.79
N VAL A 64 -2.03 -2.35 -21.73
CA VAL A 64 -0.93 -3.23 -22.16
C VAL A 64 -0.85 -4.47 -21.27
N GLY A 65 -1.03 -4.29 -19.93
CA GLY A 65 -1.05 -5.38 -18.98
C GLY A 65 -2.19 -6.38 -19.25
N HIS A 66 -3.38 -5.90 -19.63
CA HIS A 66 -4.51 -6.75 -20.01
C HIS A 66 -4.23 -7.53 -21.29
N GLN A 67 -3.64 -6.87 -22.29
CA GLN A 67 -3.27 -7.52 -23.56
C GLN A 67 -2.23 -8.63 -23.41
N LEU A 68 -1.42 -8.64 -22.34
CA LEU A 68 -0.48 -9.73 -22.04
C LEU A 68 -1.17 -11.09 -21.95
N ARG A 69 -2.43 -11.16 -21.56
CA ARG A 69 -3.24 -12.39 -21.55
C ARG A 69 -3.52 -12.93 -22.95
N GLU A 70 -3.63 -12.02 -23.92
CA GLU A 70 -3.95 -12.32 -25.32
C GLU A 70 -2.70 -12.59 -26.17
N ARG A 71 -1.50 -12.65 -25.55
CA ARG A 71 -0.19 -12.84 -26.18
C ARG A 71 0.14 -11.75 -27.20
N ILE A 72 0.47 -10.56 -26.70
CA ILE A 72 0.98 -9.46 -27.53
C ILE A 72 2.20 -9.93 -28.32
N ASN A 73 2.16 -9.79 -29.62
CA ASN A 73 3.31 -10.00 -30.50
C ASN A 73 3.83 -8.64 -31.00
N LEU A 74 4.39 -7.84 -30.10
CA LEU A 74 5.00 -6.57 -30.45
C LEU A 74 6.50 -6.78 -30.70
N LYS A 75 6.99 -6.39 -31.86
CA LYS A 75 8.43 -6.37 -32.15
C LYS A 75 9.04 -5.17 -31.41
N ALA A 76 9.85 -5.45 -30.42
CA ALA A 76 10.54 -4.44 -29.65
C ALA A 76 11.77 -3.93 -30.42
N GLU A 77 11.90 -2.60 -30.52
CA GLU A 77 13.09 -1.92 -31.04
C GLU A 77 14.13 -1.76 -29.92
N ASP A 78 15.42 -1.68 -30.27
CA ASP A 78 16.45 -1.33 -29.29
C ASP A 78 16.21 0.12 -28.82
N ALA A 79 16.13 0.32 -27.51
CA ALA A 79 15.87 1.64 -26.92
C ALA A 79 17.06 2.61 -27.09
N GLY A 80 18.21 2.15 -27.58
CA GLY A 80 19.43 2.94 -27.72
C GLY A 80 20.14 3.23 -26.39
N ASP A 81 19.62 2.71 -25.29
CA ASP A 81 20.28 2.84 -23.99
C ASP A 81 21.56 1.98 -23.92
N ARG A 82 22.56 2.45 -23.18
CA ARG A 82 23.66 1.57 -22.77
C ARG A 82 23.13 0.49 -21.84
N ASP A 83 23.83 -0.65 -21.80
CA ASP A 83 23.47 -1.74 -20.88
C ASP A 83 23.42 -1.28 -19.41
N TYR A 84 22.47 -1.78 -18.67
CA TYR A 84 22.29 -1.49 -17.24
C TYR A 84 22.93 -2.58 -16.38
N ASP A 85 23.35 -2.24 -15.17
CA ASP A 85 23.74 -3.21 -14.14
C ASP A 85 22.50 -3.86 -13.52
N LEU A 86 21.44 -3.05 -13.34
CA LEU A 86 20.16 -3.50 -12.81
C LEU A 86 18.99 -2.85 -13.56
N VAL A 87 18.00 -3.67 -13.89
CA VAL A 87 16.66 -3.21 -14.23
C VAL A 87 15.69 -3.62 -13.11
N VAL A 88 14.87 -2.70 -12.66
CA VAL A 88 13.81 -2.96 -11.68
C VAL A 88 12.45 -2.76 -12.35
N VAL A 89 11.56 -3.73 -12.19
CA VAL A 89 10.20 -3.69 -12.72
C VAL A 89 9.25 -3.30 -11.59
N GLY A 90 8.79 -2.05 -11.61
CA GLY A 90 7.95 -1.42 -10.59
C GLY A 90 8.71 -0.37 -9.77
N ALA A 91 8.20 0.87 -9.75
CA ALA A 91 8.71 1.99 -8.96
C ALA A 91 7.93 2.19 -7.65
N GLY A 92 7.32 1.13 -7.11
CA GLY A 92 6.77 1.13 -5.75
C GLY A 92 7.87 1.15 -4.69
N LEU A 93 7.50 1.21 -3.40
CA LEU A 93 8.48 1.22 -2.30
C LEU A 93 9.46 0.04 -2.38
N SER A 94 8.99 -1.15 -2.76
CA SER A 94 9.85 -2.34 -2.91
C SER A 94 10.90 -2.16 -4.00
N GLY A 95 10.51 -1.66 -5.18
CA GLY A 95 11.45 -1.46 -6.30
C GLY A 95 12.42 -0.31 -6.04
N LEU A 96 11.95 0.79 -5.49
CA LEU A 96 12.79 1.92 -5.09
C LEU A 96 13.81 1.52 -4.02
N SER A 97 13.39 0.74 -3.01
CA SER A 97 14.28 0.21 -1.97
C SER A 97 15.29 -0.78 -2.54
N ALA A 98 14.88 -1.66 -3.47
CA ALA A 98 15.79 -2.58 -4.14
C ALA A 98 16.89 -1.84 -4.91
N ALA A 99 16.52 -0.81 -5.66
CA ALA A 99 17.47 0.05 -6.34
C ALA A 99 18.43 0.78 -5.38
N TYR A 100 17.87 1.29 -4.25
CA TYR A 100 18.65 1.94 -3.20
C TYR A 100 19.70 0.98 -2.60
N PHE A 101 19.30 -0.22 -2.18
CA PHE A 101 20.22 -1.19 -1.60
C PHE A 101 21.24 -1.72 -2.61
N TYR A 102 20.85 -1.90 -3.86
CA TYR A 102 21.78 -2.28 -4.92
C TYR A 102 22.86 -1.21 -5.11
N ARG A 103 22.46 0.07 -5.19
CA ARG A 103 23.40 1.20 -5.28
C ARG A 103 24.30 1.31 -4.04
N LYS A 104 23.72 1.10 -2.84
CA LYS A 104 24.48 1.11 -1.57
C LYS A 104 25.58 0.04 -1.55
N GLN A 105 25.31 -1.13 -2.15
CA GLN A 105 26.26 -2.24 -2.18
C GLN A 105 27.32 -2.11 -3.27
N TYR A 106 26.95 -1.67 -4.46
CA TYR A 106 27.83 -1.69 -5.64
C TYR A 106 28.40 -0.33 -6.01
N GLY A 107 28.03 0.73 -5.33
CA GLY A 107 28.56 2.08 -5.52
C GLY A 107 27.63 3.03 -6.29
N PRO A 108 27.96 4.34 -6.30
CA PRO A 108 27.09 5.38 -6.87
C PRO A 108 26.98 5.34 -8.40
N ASP A 109 27.96 4.74 -9.09
CA ASP A 109 28.06 4.77 -10.54
C ASP A 109 27.36 3.61 -11.22
N VAL A 110 26.77 2.69 -10.44
CA VAL A 110 26.00 1.57 -11.01
C VAL A 110 24.81 2.09 -11.80
N ARG A 111 24.62 1.52 -12.98
CA ARG A 111 23.55 1.95 -13.89
C ARG A 111 22.27 1.19 -13.59
N ILE A 112 21.28 1.91 -13.12
CA ILE A 112 19.97 1.37 -12.71
C ILE A 112 18.88 2.00 -13.54
N LEU A 113 17.98 1.18 -14.10
CA LEU A 113 16.73 1.64 -14.68
C LEU A 113 15.56 1.01 -13.94
N ILE A 114 14.65 1.84 -13.44
CA ILE A 114 13.37 1.42 -12.87
C ILE A 114 12.29 1.72 -13.90
N LEU A 115 11.50 0.71 -14.26
CA LEU A 115 10.37 0.81 -15.19
C LEU A 115 9.07 0.73 -14.42
N ASP A 116 8.16 1.69 -14.63
CA ASP A 116 6.82 1.65 -14.03
C ASP A 116 5.76 1.91 -15.10
N ASN A 117 4.69 1.13 -15.05
CA ASN A 117 3.55 1.28 -15.98
C ASN A 117 2.65 2.46 -15.65
N HIS A 118 2.78 3.03 -14.48
CA HIS A 118 2.02 4.20 -14.06
C HIS A 118 2.69 5.52 -14.48
N ASP A 119 1.90 6.57 -14.41
CA ASP A 119 2.29 7.95 -14.68
C ASP A 119 3.08 8.59 -13.54
N ASP A 120 3.19 7.92 -12.40
CA ASP A 120 3.88 8.38 -11.20
C ASP A 120 4.58 7.21 -10.50
N PHE A 121 5.64 7.51 -9.75
CA PHE A 121 6.33 6.55 -8.89
C PHE A 121 5.62 6.40 -7.54
N GLY A 122 6.06 5.44 -6.72
CA GLY A 122 5.56 5.17 -5.38
C GLY A 122 4.62 3.97 -5.30
N GLY A 123 4.07 3.47 -6.42
CA GLY A 123 3.11 2.37 -6.41
C GLY A 123 1.85 2.77 -5.62
N HIS A 124 1.52 2.02 -4.55
CA HIS A 124 0.44 2.40 -3.63
C HIS A 124 0.79 3.63 -2.76
N ALA A 125 2.07 3.96 -2.61
CA ALA A 125 2.55 5.12 -1.87
C ALA A 125 2.59 6.39 -2.74
N LYS A 126 1.50 6.67 -3.43
CA LYS A 126 1.26 7.90 -4.18
C LYS A 126 0.67 8.98 -3.29
N ARG A 127 0.72 10.23 -3.76
CA ARG A 127 0.06 11.34 -3.10
C ARG A 127 -0.84 12.11 -4.05
N ASN A 128 -1.81 12.81 -3.49
CA ASN A 128 -2.66 13.75 -4.20
C ASN A 128 -2.41 15.16 -3.69
N GLU A 129 -2.28 16.12 -4.59
CA GLU A 129 -2.16 17.54 -4.29
C GLU A 129 -3.38 18.28 -4.80
N PHE A 130 -4.09 18.93 -3.88
CA PHE A 130 -5.23 19.80 -4.19
C PHE A 130 -4.85 21.24 -3.90
N TRP A 131 -5.19 22.15 -4.79
CA TRP A 131 -4.92 23.57 -4.63
C TRP A 131 -6.23 24.35 -4.56
N HIS A 132 -6.39 25.12 -3.49
CA HIS A 132 -7.54 25.99 -3.29
C HIS A 132 -7.07 27.29 -2.66
N ASP A 133 -7.44 28.44 -3.25
CA ASP A 133 -7.03 29.77 -2.80
C ASP A 133 -5.52 29.91 -2.52
N GLY A 134 -4.68 29.36 -3.41
CA GLY A 134 -3.24 29.41 -3.29
C GLY A 134 -2.65 28.54 -2.18
N LYS A 135 -3.45 27.73 -1.52
CA LYS A 135 -3.02 26.76 -0.49
C LYS A 135 -3.01 25.36 -1.06
N MET A 136 -1.95 24.62 -0.71
CA MET A 136 -1.82 23.20 -1.03
C MET A 136 -2.42 22.33 0.08
N TYR A 137 -3.26 21.39 -0.29
CA TYR A 137 -3.81 20.34 0.56
C TYR A 137 -3.25 19.01 0.09
N LEU A 138 -2.65 18.26 1.00
CA LEU A 138 -2.03 16.97 0.72
C LEU A 138 -2.92 15.83 1.24
N MET A 139 -3.01 14.77 0.44
CA MET A 139 -3.61 13.51 0.84
C MET A 139 -2.77 12.34 0.37
N ASN A 140 -2.77 11.25 1.13
CA ASN A 140 -2.20 10.00 0.69
C ASN A 140 -3.02 9.40 -0.47
N GLY A 141 -2.40 8.53 -1.26
CA GLY A 141 -3.04 7.89 -2.40
C GLY A 141 -3.40 6.42 -2.19
N GLY A 142 -3.02 5.80 -1.06
CA GLY A 142 -3.29 4.37 -0.85
C GLY A 142 -2.58 3.76 0.35
N THR A 143 -1.55 4.43 0.88
CA THR A 143 -0.83 3.97 2.08
C THR A 143 -0.60 5.13 3.02
N LEU A 144 -0.93 4.95 4.28
CA LEU A 144 -0.91 6.02 5.26
C LEU A 144 0.17 5.82 6.32
N ASN A 145 0.22 4.64 6.94
CA ASN A 145 0.91 4.41 8.19
C ASN A 145 2.30 3.80 8.03
N VAL A 146 3.23 4.22 8.89
CA VAL A 146 4.44 3.49 9.28
C VAL A 146 4.15 2.93 10.67
N GLU A 147 3.67 1.70 10.71
CA GLU A 147 3.21 1.07 11.94
C GLU A 147 4.35 0.42 12.72
N ALA A 148 4.33 0.57 14.03
CA ALA A 148 5.26 -0.05 14.97
C ALA A 148 6.72 -0.05 14.47
N PRO A 149 7.32 1.11 14.11
CA PRO A 149 8.66 1.16 13.54
C PRO A 149 9.76 0.64 14.48
N SER A 150 9.50 0.52 15.79
CA SER A 150 10.40 -0.13 16.76
C SER A 150 10.56 -1.62 16.50
N GLN A 151 9.57 -2.26 15.85
CA GLN A 151 9.55 -3.69 15.57
C GLN A 151 10.18 -4.03 14.21
N TYR A 152 10.62 -3.03 13.47
CA TYR A 152 11.20 -3.24 12.14
C TYR A 152 12.53 -4.01 12.24
N SER A 153 12.81 -4.82 11.20
CA SER A 153 14.13 -5.42 11.07
C SER A 153 15.22 -4.35 11.02
N SER A 154 16.44 -4.69 11.42
CA SER A 154 17.57 -3.76 11.34
C SER A 154 17.78 -3.16 9.94
N ILE A 155 17.43 -3.91 8.89
CA ILE A 155 17.50 -3.43 7.49
C ILE A 155 16.43 -2.38 7.23
N ALA A 156 15.18 -2.64 7.60
CA ALA A 156 14.08 -1.70 7.37
C ALA A 156 14.23 -0.44 8.24
N ALA A 157 14.57 -0.60 9.53
CA ALA A 157 14.87 0.53 10.42
C ALA A 157 16.07 1.35 9.93
N GLY A 158 17.12 0.67 9.45
CA GLY A 158 18.30 1.30 8.87
C GLY A 158 17.98 2.10 7.60
N LEU A 159 17.04 1.62 6.76
CA LEU A 159 16.59 2.37 5.59
C LEU A 159 15.91 3.68 5.99
N LEU A 160 14.99 3.65 6.97
CA LEU A 160 14.34 4.87 7.45
C LEU A 160 15.37 5.87 7.97
N TRP A 161 16.35 5.39 8.75
CA TRP A 161 17.45 6.21 9.24
C TRP A 161 18.29 6.82 8.12
N ASP A 162 18.70 6.02 7.14
CA ASP A 162 19.50 6.48 5.99
C ASP A 162 18.75 7.54 5.15
N LEU A 163 17.42 7.47 5.12
CA LEU A 163 16.57 8.47 4.47
C LEU A 163 16.35 9.74 5.31
N GLY A 164 16.93 9.82 6.51
CA GLY A 164 16.81 10.96 7.42
C GLY A 164 15.49 11.01 8.17
N ILE A 165 14.77 9.88 8.27
CA ILE A 165 13.53 9.79 9.05
C ILE A 165 13.90 9.58 10.52
N ASP A 166 13.81 10.66 11.29
CA ASP A 166 14.08 10.68 12.72
C ASP A 166 12.79 10.47 13.52
N ARG A 167 12.64 9.28 14.08
CA ARG A 167 11.48 8.90 14.90
C ARG A 167 11.34 9.78 16.13
N THR A 168 12.42 10.03 16.85
CA THR A 168 12.39 10.81 18.09
C THR A 168 11.86 12.21 17.80
N ARG A 169 12.45 12.88 16.82
CA ARG A 169 12.02 14.21 16.38
C ARG A 169 10.56 14.22 15.90
N TYR A 170 10.13 13.17 15.18
CA TYR A 170 8.75 13.03 14.74
C TYR A 170 7.79 12.98 15.95
N PHE A 171 8.06 12.15 16.94
CA PHE A 171 7.21 12.00 18.11
C PHE A 171 7.18 13.24 18.99
N GLU A 172 8.32 13.86 19.26
CA GLU A 172 8.41 15.11 20.01
C GLU A 172 7.60 16.23 19.35
N THR A 173 7.69 16.36 18.02
CA THR A 173 6.94 17.38 17.26
C THR A 173 5.43 17.14 17.29
N ASN A 174 5.01 15.88 17.21
CA ASN A 174 3.59 15.52 17.09
C ASN A 174 2.90 15.27 18.44
N GLN A 175 3.63 15.16 19.54
CA GLN A 175 3.08 14.88 20.87
C GLN A 175 1.96 15.83 21.27
N LYS A 176 2.14 17.12 21.05
CA LYS A 176 1.11 18.14 21.34
C LYS A 176 -0.14 17.99 20.48
N MET A 177 0.01 17.50 19.25
CA MET A 177 -1.13 17.26 18.35
C MET A 177 -1.95 16.07 18.83
N TRP A 178 -1.29 15.00 19.29
CA TRP A 178 -1.96 13.79 19.77
C TRP A 178 -2.66 14.00 21.10
N SER A 179 -2.06 14.79 22.04
CA SER A 179 -2.69 15.12 23.32
C SER A 179 -3.89 16.05 23.17
N ARG A 180 -4.00 16.77 22.06
CA ARG A 180 -4.99 17.84 21.85
C ARG A 180 -6.43 17.41 22.14
N TYR A 181 -6.84 16.27 21.65
CA TYR A 181 -8.21 15.78 21.87
C TYR A 181 -8.43 15.39 23.33
N LYS A 182 -7.44 14.75 23.95
CA LYS A 182 -7.46 14.41 25.37
C LYS A 182 -7.50 15.68 26.23
N ASP A 183 -6.71 16.69 25.88
CA ASP A 183 -6.66 18.00 26.58
C ASP A 183 -7.99 18.75 26.47
N MET A 184 -8.76 18.52 25.41
CA MET A 184 -10.12 19.01 25.23
C MET A 184 -11.19 18.16 25.93
N GLY A 185 -10.81 17.15 26.72
CA GLY A 185 -11.74 16.24 27.40
C GLY A 185 -12.50 15.31 26.47
N MET A 186 -11.99 15.08 25.25
CA MET A 186 -12.58 14.13 24.30
C MET A 186 -12.12 12.71 24.60
N SER A 187 -12.98 11.75 24.33
CA SER A 187 -12.71 10.31 24.47
C SER A 187 -13.25 9.56 23.24
N SER A 188 -12.78 8.32 23.05
CA SER A 188 -13.33 7.44 22.02
C SER A 188 -14.81 7.16 22.26
N GLY A 189 -15.58 7.04 21.18
CA GLY A 189 -16.99 6.71 21.26
C GLY A 189 -17.43 5.87 20.07
N MET A 190 -18.54 5.14 20.27
CA MET A 190 -19.16 4.35 19.20
C MET A 190 -20.57 4.92 18.92
N PHE A 191 -20.81 5.22 17.66
CA PHE A 191 -22.13 5.62 17.21
C PHE A 191 -22.90 4.37 16.70
N PHE A 192 -24.02 4.10 17.37
CA PHE A 192 -24.97 3.07 16.99
C PHE A 192 -26.04 3.72 16.13
N SER A 193 -26.11 3.36 14.85
CA SER A 193 -27.05 3.97 13.92
C SER A 193 -28.45 3.38 14.01
N LYS A 194 -29.44 4.19 13.68
CA LYS A 194 -30.86 3.75 13.65
C LYS A 194 -31.07 2.59 12.67
N GLU A 195 -30.36 2.59 11.54
CA GLU A 195 -30.48 1.56 10.52
C GLU A 195 -30.10 0.17 11.04
N MET A 196 -29.05 0.11 11.85
CA MET A 196 -28.55 -1.18 12.39
C MET A 196 -29.17 -1.54 13.75
N PHE A 197 -29.47 -0.55 14.58
CA PHE A 197 -29.82 -0.74 16.01
C PHE A 197 -31.21 -0.23 16.39
N GLY A 198 -31.99 0.24 15.41
CA GLY A 198 -33.36 0.74 15.64
C GLY A 198 -33.45 2.16 16.20
N LYS A 199 -32.34 2.74 16.70
CA LYS A 199 -32.24 4.11 17.18
C LYS A 199 -30.81 4.63 17.12
N ASP A 200 -30.65 5.93 16.88
CA ASP A 200 -29.37 6.59 16.97
C ASP A 200 -28.92 6.75 18.43
N LYS A 201 -27.71 6.34 18.73
CA LYS A 201 -27.10 6.51 20.05
C LYS A 201 -25.59 6.63 19.97
N LEU A 202 -25.01 7.68 20.49
CA LEU A 202 -23.58 7.79 20.76
C LEU A 202 -23.29 7.29 22.19
N VAL A 203 -22.41 6.31 22.31
CA VAL A 203 -21.88 5.83 23.60
C VAL A 203 -20.40 6.16 23.65
N LYS A 204 -19.98 6.91 24.68
CA LYS A 204 -18.59 7.30 24.91
C LYS A 204 -17.83 6.22 25.69
N GLY A 205 -16.49 6.28 25.62
CA GLY A 205 -15.61 5.42 26.39
C GLY A 205 -15.37 4.03 25.78
N TYR A 206 -15.57 3.87 24.47
CA TYR A 206 -15.19 2.63 23.79
C TYR A 206 -13.67 2.43 23.87
N GLY A 207 -13.25 1.31 24.46
CA GLY A 207 -11.84 1.02 24.74
C GLY A 207 -11.26 1.67 26.00
N ASP A 208 -11.91 2.69 26.54
CA ASP A 208 -11.49 3.37 27.77
C ASP A 208 -12.23 2.83 29.02
N LEU A 209 -13.51 2.47 28.87
CA LEU A 209 -14.33 1.90 29.93
C LEU A 209 -14.24 0.37 29.95
N PRO A 210 -14.44 -0.26 31.13
CA PRO A 210 -14.70 -1.69 31.19
C PRO A 210 -15.84 -2.08 30.24
N ILE A 211 -15.69 -3.20 29.53
CA ILE A 211 -16.67 -3.58 28.49
C ILE A 211 -18.10 -3.67 29.02
N LYS A 212 -18.28 -4.12 30.25
CA LYS A 212 -19.59 -4.16 30.90
C LYS A 212 -20.24 -2.79 31.00
N GLU A 213 -19.50 -1.80 31.49
CA GLU A 213 -20.00 -0.42 31.62
C GLU A 213 -20.33 0.22 30.27
N PHE A 214 -19.50 -0.07 29.26
CA PHE A 214 -19.72 0.42 27.91
C PHE A 214 -20.95 -0.22 27.26
N ILE A 215 -21.05 -1.57 27.30
CA ILE A 215 -22.11 -2.30 26.58
C ILE A 215 -23.48 -2.12 27.25
N GLU A 216 -23.54 -1.89 28.55
CA GLU A 216 -24.78 -1.57 29.25
C GLU A 216 -25.43 -0.28 28.76
N GLN A 217 -24.64 0.66 28.24
CA GLN A 217 -25.12 1.88 27.65
C GLN A 217 -25.52 1.73 26.16
N SER A 218 -25.18 0.61 25.51
CA SER A 218 -25.50 0.37 24.10
C SER A 218 -27.00 0.17 23.86
N PRO A 219 -27.51 0.26 22.62
CA PRO A 219 -28.89 -0.07 22.28
C PRO A 219 -29.18 -1.56 22.17
N PHE A 220 -28.22 -2.45 22.42
CA PHE A 220 -28.41 -3.88 22.40
C PHE A 220 -29.41 -4.37 23.44
N SER A 221 -30.08 -5.49 23.18
CA SER A 221 -30.91 -6.20 24.15
C SER A 221 -30.05 -6.77 25.30
N ASN A 222 -30.70 -7.07 26.43
CA ASN A 222 -30.02 -7.66 27.58
C ASN A 222 -29.34 -9.02 27.25
N GLU A 223 -29.91 -9.79 26.34
CA GLU A 223 -29.36 -11.05 25.87
C GLU A 223 -28.04 -10.85 25.14
N ILE A 224 -28.02 -9.94 24.16
CA ILE A 224 -26.83 -9.60 23.38
C ILE A 224 -25.74 -9.01 24.27
N ARG A 225 -26.10 -8.13 25.22
CA ARG A 225 -25.15 -7.55 26.18
C ARG A 225 -24.46 -8.64 27.02
N LYS A 226 -25.24 -9.65 27.48
CA LYS A 226 -24.67 -10.79 28.22
C LYS A 226 -23.69 -11.58 27.38
N ASP A 227 -23.98 -11.82 26.11
CA ASP A 227 -23.07 -12.51 25.21
C ASP A 227 -21.77 -11.70 24.97
N VAL A 228 -21.88 -10.40 24.77
CA VAL A 228 -20.69 -9.53 24.64
C VAL A 228 -19.83 -9.58 25.91
N ILE A 229 -20.44 -9.43 27.10
CA ILE A 229 -19.72 -9.52 28.38
C ILE A 229 -19.05 -10.91 28.51
N ARG A 230 -19.76 -11.97 28.20
CA ARG A 230 -19.23 -13.35 28.24
C ARG A 230 -18.03 -13.52 27.29
N LEU A 231 -18.06 -12.92 26.11
CA LEU A 231 -16.92 -12.95 25.17
C LEU A 231 -15.68 -12.29 25.73
N TYR A 232 -15.82 -11.13 26.35
CA TYR A 232 -14.68 -10.36 26.84
C TYR A 232 -14.15 -10.83 28.19
N GLU A 233 -15.03 -11.25 29.10
CA GLU A 233 -14.69 -11.59 30.50
C GLU A 233 -14.70 -13.10 30.76
N GLY A 234 -15.36 -13.89 29.90
CA GLY A 234 -15.52 -15.32 30.06
C GLY A 234 -14.20 -16.09 29.85
N LYS A 235 -14.06 -17.17 30.63
CA LYS A 235 -12.92 -18.10 30.58
C LYS A 235 -13.35 -19.52 30.24
N GLU A 236 -14.45 -19.66 29.53
CA GLU A 236 -14.98 -20.96 29.12
C GLU A 236 -14.14 -21.52 27.97
N ASP A 237 -13.81 -22.82 28.06
CA ASP A 237 -13.22 -23.55 26.94
C ASP A 237 -14.33 -24.02 26.01
N TYR A 238 -14.53 -23.30 24.90
CA TYR A 238 -15.56 -23.65 23.90
C TYR A 238 -15.20 -24.87 23.04
N LEU A 239 -13.99 -25.42 23.18
CA LEU A 239 -13.49 -26.58 22.42
C LEU A 239 -12.85 -27.63 23.34
N PRO A 240 -13.53 -28.07 24.43
CA PRO A 240 -12.92 -28.86 25.52
C PRO A 240 -12.42 -30.22 25.07
N ASN A 241 -12.95 -30.74 23.97
CA ASN A 241 -12.63 -32.10 23.47
C ASN A 241 -11.47 -32.10 22.46
N LEU A 242 -10.84 -30.93 22.20
CA LEU A 242 -9.74 -30.78 21.24
C LEU A 242 -8.42 -30.49 21.97
N SER A 243 -7.36 -31.12 21.50
CA SER A 243 -6.00 -30.75 21.91
C SER A 243 -5.66 -29.33 21.43
N PRO A 244 -4.64 -28.66 22.01
CA PRO A 244 -4.23 -27.32 21.58
C PRO A 244 -3.95 -27.22 20.07
N LYS A 245 -3.28 -28.21 19.47
CA LYS A 245 -2.99 -28.24 18.02
C LYS A 245 -4.25 -28.35 17.16
N GLU A 246 -5.21 -29.16 17.61
CA GLU A 246 -6.51 -29.30 16.91
C GLU A 246 -7.34 -28.02 17.02
N LYS A 247 -7.31 -27.35 18.18
CA LYS A 247 -7.92 -26.02 18.35
C LYS A 247 -7.34 -25.00 17.39
N GLU A 248 -6.02 -24.87 17.35
CA GLU A 248 -5.33 -23.97 16.42
C GLU A 248 -5.67 -24.28 14.97
N HIS A 249 -5.61 -25.56 14.57
CA HIS A 249 -5.98 -25.98 13.23
C HIS A 249 -7.43 -25.60 12.90
N LYS A 250 -8.36 -25.82 13.79
CA LYS A 250 -9.77 -25.46 13.60
C LYS A 250 -9.96 -23.95 13.46
N LEU A 251 -9.35 -23.16 14.35
CA LEU A 251 -9.42 -21.69 14.33
C LEU A 251 -8.77 -21.09 13.08
N LYS A 252 -7.74 -21.71 12.53
CA LYS A 252 -7.08 -21.31 11.30
C LYS A 252 -7.95 -21.49 10.04
N HIS A 253 -8.86 -22.47 10.06
CA HIS A 253 -9.68 -22.87 8.92
C HIS A 253 -11.16 -22.50 9.06
N MET A 254 -11.52 -21.68 10.05
CA MET A 254 -12.86 -21.13 10.20
C MET A 254 -12.80 -19.63 10.39
N SER A 255 -13.82 -18.91 9.93
CA SER A 255 -13.91 -17.46 10.14
C SER A 255 -14.25 -17.14 11.60
N TYR A 256 -13.92 -15.92 12.04
CA TYR A 256 -14.32 -15.44 13.37
C TYR A 256 -15.85 -15.35 13.49
N HIS A 257 -16.53 -14.97 12.42
CA HIS A 257 -18.00 -15.03 12.34
C HIS A 257 -18.51 -16.43 12.74
N ASN A 258 -18.05 -17.48 12.05
CA ASN A 258 -18.50 -18.84 12.33
C ASN A 258 -18.04 -19.33 13.71
N TYR A 259 -16.88 -18.90 14.18
CA TYR A 259 -16.45 -19.18 15.55
C TYR A 259 -17.45 -18.65 16.57
N LEU A 260 -17.88 -17.40 16.44
CA LEU A 260 -18.83 -16.79 17.36
C LEU A 260 -20.20 -17.48 17.32
N LEU A 261 -20.72 -17.81 16.13
CA LEU A 261 -22.06 -18.38 15.98
C LEU A 261 -22.10 -19.92 16.22
N ASP A 262 -21.12 -20.66 15.65
CA ASP A 262 -21.17 -22.12 15.62
C ASP A 262 -20.46 -22.75 16.81
N VAL A 263 -19.45 -22.11 17.38
CA VAL A 263 -18.65 -22.64 18.48
C VAL A 263 -19.04 -22.00 19.81
N VAL A 264 -18.96 -20.66 19.88
CA VAL A 264 -19.28 -19.90 21.10
C VAL A 264 -20.79 -19.82 21.34
N LYS A 265 -21.60 -19.99 20.27
CA LYS A 265 -23.07 -19.91 20.33
C LYS A 265 -23.59 -18.55 20.80
N CYS A 266 -23.01 -17.48 20.29
CA CYS A 266 -23.50 -16.13 20.53
C CYS A 266 -24.78 -15.85 19.73
N HIS A 267 -25.59 -14.93 20.24
CA HIS A 267 -26.70 -14.37 19.48
C HIS A 267 -26.14 -13.69 18.17
N PRO A 268 -26.78 -13.91 17.00
CA PRO A 268 -26.26 -13.38 15.71
C PRO A 268 -26.02 -11.86 15.71
N ASP A 269 -26.83 -11.12 16.45
CA ASP A 269 -26.68 -9.66 16.52
C ASP A 269 -25.41 -9.18 17.25
N VAL A 270 -24.66 -10.07 17.91
CA VAL A 270 -23.32 -9.78 18.43
C VAL A 270 -22.37 -9.36 17.31
N LEU A 271 -22.55 -9.92 16.11
CA LEU A 271 -21.77 -9.56 14.94
C LEU A 271 -21.94 -8.09 14.52
N LYS A 272 -23.04 -7.45 14.87
CA LYS A 272 -23.25 -6.02 14.64
C LYS A 272 -22.25 -5.13 15.40
N LEU A 273 -21.63 -5.66 16.46
CA LEU A 273 -20.57 -4.96 17.18
C LEU A 273 -19.23 -5.03 16.41
N PHE A 274 -18.93 -6.16 15.77
CA PHE A 274 -17.63 -6.44 15.16
C PHE A 274 -17.57 -6.09 13.66
N ASN A 275 -18.63 -6.38 12.90
CA ASN A 275 -18.62 -6.15 11.44
C ASN A 275 -18.37 -4.70 11.02
N PRO A 276 -18.96 -3.66 11.65
CA PRO A 276 -18.70 -2.28 11.27
C PRO A 276 -17.29 -1.81 11.58
N MET A 277 -16.66 -2.42 12.58
CA MET A 277 -15.30 -2.11 13.00
C MET A 277 -14.26 -2.86 12.20
N GLY A 278 -14.67 -3.83 11.41
CA GLY A 278 -13.90 -4.76 10.60
C GLY A 278 -12.39 -4.70 10.77
N LEU A 279 -11.73 -5.83 10.84
CA LEU A 279 -10.28 -5.83 10.94
C LEU A 279 -9.68 -5.35 9.62
N LEU A 280 -9.08 -4.16 9.61
CA LEU A 280 -8.46 -3.57 8.41
C LEU A 280 -9.42 -3.57 7.20
N VAL A 281 -10.69 -3.19 7.40
CA VAL A 281 -11.76 -3.19 6.39
C VAL A 281 -12.16 -4.58 5.85
N ILE A 282 -11.75 -5.65 6.51
CA ILE A 282 -12.15 -7.01 6.17
C ILE A 282 -13.27 -7.45 7.11
N THR A 283 -14.34 -8.00 6.58
CA THR A 283 -15.48 -8.47 7.37
C THR A 283 -15.16 -9.77 8.13
N MET A 284 -15.82 -9.98 9.27
CA MET A 284 -15.52 -11.09 10.19
C MET A 284 -15.80 -12.47 9.61
N ASP A 285 -16.56 -12.58 8.53
CA ASP A 285 -16.79 -13.81 7.77
C ASP A 285 -15.61 -14.21 6.87
N ALA A 286 -14.75 -13.26 6.52
CA ALA A 286 -13.57 -13.48 5.70
C ALA A 286 -12.26 -13.61 6.52
N VAL A 287 -12.28 -13.29 7.83
CA VAL A 287 -11.08 -13.33 8.67
C VAL A 287 -11.02 -14.62 9.48
N PRO A 288 -9.90 -15.37 9.44
CA PRO A 288 -9.74 -16.57 10.27
C PRO A 288 -9.84 -16.26 11.77
N ALA A 289 -10.49 -17.12 12.53
CA ALA A 289 -10.63 -16.93 13.98
C ALA A 289 -9.27 -16.90 14.69
N LEU A 290 -8.29 -17.68 14.24
CA LEU A 290 -6.93 -17.62 14.79
C LEU A 290 -6.29 -16.25 14.60
N PHE A 291 -6.49 -15.61 13.43
CA PHE A 291 -6.03 -14.24 13.18
C PHE A 291 -6.64 -13.26 14.18
N CYS A 292 -7.97 -13.37 14.42
CA CYS A 292 -8.65 -12.51 15.40
C CYS A 292 -8.12 -12.71 16.82
N ARG A 293 -7.79 -13.97 17.20
CA ARG A 293 -7.15 -14.27 18.48
C ARG A 293 -5.80 -13.53 18.62
N GLU A 294 -4.93 -13.65 17.62
CA GLU A 294 -3.62 -12.98 17.62
C GLU A 294 -3.74 -11.46 17.65
N MET A 295 -4.82 -10.92 17.08
CA MET A 295 -5.15 -9.50 17.14
C MET A 295 -5.80 -9.04 18.44
N GLY A 296 -5.98 -9.94 19.43
CA GLY A 296 -6.56 -9.61 20.73
C GLY A 296 -8.09 -9.48 20.74
N TYR A 297 -8.78 -10.04 19.75
CA TYR A 297 -10.25 -10.11 19.77
C TYR A 297 -10.74 -11.04 20.87
N PRO A 298 -11.94 -10.81 21.44
CA PRO A 298 -12.44 -11.56 22.59
C PRO A 298 -12.94 -12.97 22.22
N GLY A 299 -13.17 -13.81 23.24
CA GLY A 299 -13.77 -15.14 23.12
C GLY A 299 -12.74 -16.28 23.10
N PHE A 300 -11.45 -16.02 23.30
CA PHE A 300 -10.41 -17.05 23.24
C PHE A 300 -9.73 -17.35 24.58
N ALA A 301 -9.97 -16.55 25.61
CA ALA A 301 -9.23 -16.66 26.89
C ALA A 301 -9.34 -18.05 27.56
N GLY A 302 -10.49 -18.72 27.45
CA GLY A 302 -10.70 -20.04 28.03
C GLY A 302 -10.14 -21.22 27.23
N LEU A 303 -9.68 -20.98 25.99
CA LEU A 303 -9.15 -22.08 25.16
C LEU A 303 -7.79 -22.59 25.62
N ASN A 304 -7.09 -21.84 26.49
CA ASN A 304 -5.77 -22.16 27.03
C ASN A 304 -4.74 -22.50 25.94
N LEU A 305 -4.79 -21.76 24.83
CA LEU A 305 -3.83 -21.91 23.75
C LEU A 305 -2.52 -21.21 24.11
N PRO A 306 -1.36 -21.84 23.83
CA PRO A 306 -0.07 -21.20 24.05
C PRO A 306 0.05 -19.92 23.20
N GLU A 307 0.91 -19.00 23.63
CA GLU A 307 1.31 -17.90 22.78
C GLU A 307 2.14 -18.42 21.61
N THR A 308 1.91 -17.87 20.43
CA THR A 308 2.72 -18.19 19.25
C THR A 308 4.16 -17.67 19.47
N PRO A 309 5.18 -18.53 19.36
CA PRO A 309 6.58 -18.11 19.52
C PRO A 309 6.95 -17.05 18.48
N ARG A 310 7.76 -16.05 18.85
CA ARG A 310 8.16 -14.94 17.94
C ARG A 310 8.74 -15.41 16.61
N ASN A 311 9.54 -16.45 16.58
CA ASN A 311 10.11 -17.02 15.35
C ASN A 311 9.10 -17.73 14.45
N GLN A 312 7.88 -17.93 14.90
CA GLN A 312 6.79 -18.56 14.15
C GLN A 312 5.67 -17.57 13.78
N LEU A 313 5.70 -16.34 14.28
CA LEU A 313 4.65 -15.33 14.05
C LEU A 313 4.40 -15.07 12.56
N TYR A 314 5.44 -15.13 11.72
CA TYR A 314 5.32 -14.97 10.28
C TYR A 314 4.54 -16.10 9.58
N ASN A 315 4.46 -17.27 10.20
CA ASN A 315 3.78 -18.42 9.64
C ASN A 315 2.32 -18.51 10.06
N GLU A 316 1.91 -17.68 11.03
CA GLU A 316 0.55 -17.67 11.55
C GLU A 316 -0.23 -16.44 11.07
N PRO A 317 -1.49 -16.62 10.64
CA PRO A 317 -2.33 -15.50 10.23
C PRO A 317 -2.44 -14.45 11.33
N GLY A 318 -2.06 -13.21 11.04
CA GLY A 318 -2.15 -12.11 11.98
C GLY A 318 -1.17 -12.14 13.17
N GLY A 319 -0.36 -13.19 13.29
CA GLY A 319 0.50 -13.38 14.46
C GLY A 319 1.46 -12.23 14.69
N GLN A 320 2.24 -11.84 13.68
CA GLN A 320 3.15 -10.72 13.82
C GLN A 320 2.41 -9.40 14.08
N HIS A 321 1.41 -9.10 13.27
CA HIS A 321 0.66 -7.84 13.38
C HIS A 321 -0.10 -7.72 14.70
N GLY A 322 -0.70 -8.81 15.17
CA GLY A 322 -1.34 -8.86 16.48
C GLY A 322 -0.37 -8.62 17.63
N ARG A 323 0.82 -9.24 17.58
CA ARG A 323 1.87 -9.04 18.59
C ARG A 323 2.38 -7.60 18.57
N GLU A 324 2.65 -7.04 17.42
CA GLU A 324 3.09 -5.65 17.26
C GLU A 324 2.05 -4.67 17.84
N ASN A 325 0.77 -4.91 17.62
CA ASN A 325 -0.30 -4.08 18.20
C ASN A 325 -0.37 -4.18 19.72
N GLN A 326 -0.22 -5.38 20.28
CA GLN A 326 -0.20 -5.58 21.75
C GLN A 326 1.02 -4.92 22.40
N GLU A 327 2.20 -5.10 21.83
CA GLU A 327 3.44 -4.51 22.32
C GLU A 327 3.41 -2.98 22.19
N ARG A 328 2.88 -2.44 21.10
CA ARG A 328 2.68 -1.00 20.91
C ARG A 328 1.75 -0.41 21.96
N ALA A 329 0.67 -1.10 22.31
CA ALA A 329 -0.24 -0.66 23.36
C ALA A 329 0.45 -0.62 24.74
N GLN A 330 1.41 -1.51 24.97
CA GLN A 330 2.18 -1.57 26.22
C GLN A 330 3.35 -0.60 26.25
N GLU A 331 4.10 -0.48 25.17
CA GLU A 331 5.34 0.31 25.09
C GLU A 331 5.13 1.74 24.64
N GLY A 332 3.94 2.09 24.13
CA GLY A 332 3.65 3.43 23.67
C GLY A 332 4.39 3.80 22.39
N ASP A 333 4.62 2.84 21.46
CA ASP A 333 5.21 3.07 20.15
C ASP A 333 4.11 3.53 19.14
N PRO A 334 3.87 4.84 19.03
CA PRO A 334 2.79 5.32 18.20
C PRO A 334 3.11 5.12 16.72
N THR A 335 2.06 4.90 15.94
CA THR A 335 2.12 4.89 14.48
C THR A 335 2.60 6.24 13.96
N MET A 336 3.59 6.23 13.07
CA MET A 336 3.99 7.42 12.32
C MET A 336 3.18 7.53 11.04
N TYR A 337 2.83 8.75 10.66
CA TYR A 337 2.29 9.04 9.35
C TYR A 337 2.64 10.46 8.92
N PHE A 338 2.97 10.60 7.64
CA PHE A 338 3.25 11.89 7.03
C PHE A 338 1.96 12.47 6.42
N PRO A 339 1.89 13.78 6.18
CA PRO A 339 0.71 14.41 5.59
C PRO A 339 0.27 13.80 4.24
N ASP A 340 1.20 13.24 3.48
CA ASP A 340 0.97 12.52 2.22
C ASP A 340 1.14 10.99 2.36
N GLY A 341 1.11 10.47 3.58
CA GLY A 341 1.32 9.07 3.88
C GLY A 341 2.73 8.60 3.48
N ASN A 342 2.85 7.33 3.10
CA ASN A 342 4.14 6.75 2.72
C ASN A 342 4.70 7.30 1.38
N ALA A 343 4.00 8.22 0.70
CA ALA A 343 4.54 8.95 -0.44
C ALA A 343 5.81 9.74 -0.05
N THR A 344 5.89 10.26 1.18
CA THR A 344 7.12 10.86 1.72
C THR A 344 8.29 9.90 1.63
N ILE A 345 8.14 8.62 2.00
CA ILE A 345 9.22 7.61 1.91
C ILE A 345 9.62 7.36 0.45
N ALA A 346 8.63 7.21 -0.45
CA ALA A 346 8.90 7.06 -1.88
C ALA A 346 9.70 8.24 -2.44
N ARG A 347 9.32 9.46 -2.08
CA ARG A 347 9.98 10.70 -2.52
C ARG A 347 11.40 10.84 -1.95
N LEU A 348 11.64 10.42 -0.71
CA LEU A 348 12.96 10.36 -0.12
C LEU A 348 13.86 9.35 -0.83
N LEU A 349 13.33 8.17 -1.18
CA LEU A 349 14.05 7.16 -1.98
C LEU A 349 14.41 7.71 -3.36
N VAL A 350 13.45 8.36 -4.05
CA VAL A 350 13.69 8.98 -5.35
C VAL A 350 14.75 10.06 -5.24
N ARG A 351 14.68 10.96 -4.25
CA ARG A 351 15.70 11.99 -4.01
C ARG A 351 17.08 11.38 -3.73
N SER A 352 17.14 10.29 -2.97
CA SER A 352 18.40 9.59 -2.71
C SER A 352 19.00 8.97 -3.98
N LEU A 353 18.18 8.39 -4.86
CA LEU A 353 18.61 7.79 -6.12
C LEU A 353 18.92 8.84 -7.19
N ILE A 354 18.13 9.90 -7.26
CA ILE A 354 18.17 10.95 -8.28
C ILE A 354 18.10 12.31 -7.56
N PRO A 355 19.23 12.84 -7.07
CA PRO A 355 19.23 14.07 -6.25
C PRO A 355 18.60 15.28 -6.94
N ASN A 356 18.69 15.37 -8.28
CA ASN A 356 18.10 16.46 -9.07
C ASN A 356 16.55 16.37 -9.18
N ALA A 357 15.95 15.26 -8.73
CA ALA A 357 14.50 15.10 -8.77
C ALA A 357 13.77 15.89 -7.68
N ALA A 358 14.41 16.16 -6.54
CA ALA A 358 13.79 16.94 -5.48
C ALA A 358 14.83 17.68 -4.64
N THR A 359 14.57 18.95 -4.34
CA THR A 359 15.43 19.78 -3.49
C THR A 359 15.27 19.43 -2.01
N GLY A 360 16.23 19.89 -1.19
CA GLY A 360 16.21 19.68 0.26
C GLY A 360 16.95 18.43 0.72
N ASN A 361 16.95 18.19 2.02
CA ASN A 361 17.72 17.09 2.64
C ASN A 361 17.06 16.51 3.91
N THR A 362 15.85 16.93 4.26
CA THR A 362 15.13 16.49 5.47
C THR A 362 13.87 15.70 5.14
N MET A 363 13.28 15.05 6.15
CA MET A 363 12.00 14.37 6.02
C MET A 363 10.81 15.34 5.96
N GLU A 364 11.01 16.59 6.40
CA GLU A 364 9.97 17.62 6.39
C GLU A 364 9.94 18.37 5.06
N ASP A 365 11.08 18.77 4.53
CA ASP A 365 11.15 19.54 3.29
C ASP A 365 10.64 18.76 2.06
N ILE A 366 10.84 17.45 2.05
CA ILE A 366 10.37 16.58 0.97
C ILE A 366 8.85 16.58 0.81
N ILE A 367 8.12 16.85 1.90
CA ILE A 367 6.65 16.91 1.89
C ILE A 367 6.16 18.05 0.99
N THR A 368 6.83 19.19 1.02
CA THR A 368 6.46 20.38 0.24
C THR A 368 7.28 20.58 -1.02
N ALA A 369 8.39 19.85 -1.17
CA ALA A 369 9.25 19.93 -2.35
C ALA A 369 8.47 19.55 -3.62
N LYS A 370 8.58 20.35 -4.67
CA LYS A 370 8.06 19.98 -6.00
C LYS A 370 9.06 19.05 -6.67
N VAL A 371 8.60 17.85 -7.04
CA VAL A 371 9.43 16.89 -7.78
C VAL A 371 9.61 17.35 -9.22
N ASN A 372 10.85 17.34 -9.67
CA ASN A 372 11.20 17.52 -11.08
C ASN A 372 11.13 16.16 -11.79
N TYR A 373 10.01 15.88 -12.45
CA TYR A 373 9.79 14.63 -13.18
C TYR A 373 10.68 14.50 -14.40
N GLU A 374 11.16 15.60 -14.99
CA GLU A 374 12.07 15.56 -16.12
C GLU A 374 13.44 14.97 -15.74
N ALA A 375 13.85 15.13 -14.47
CA ALA A 375 15.10 14.56 -13.97
C ALA A 375 15.03 13.04 -13.74
N LEU A 376 13.86 12.44 -13.75
CA LEU A 376 13.71 11.02 -13.44
C LEU A 376 14.36 10.10 -14.48
N ASP A 377 14.32 10.46 -15.78
CA ASP A 377 14.93 9.67 -16.87
C ASP A 377 16.00 10.50 -17.60
N ASP A 378 16.79 11.29 -16.86
CA ASP A 378 17.90 12.05 -17.41
C ASP A 378 18.97 11.09 -17.97
N TYR A 379 19.38 11.33 -19.22
CA TYR A 379 20.38 10.52 -19.92
C TYR A 379 21.71 10.40 -19.15
N GLN A 380 22.13 11.43 -18.45
CA GLN A 380 23.39 11.45 -17.70
C GLN A 380 23.30 10.79 -16.32
N SER A 381 22.09 10.61 -15.78
CA SER A 381 21.90 10.02 -14.45
C SER A 381 22.23 8.52 -14.46
N PRO A 382 23.03 8.01 -13.51
CA PRO A 382 23.27 6.59 -13.36
C PRO A 382 22.01 5.83 -12.92
N ALA A 383 21.17 6.42 -12.10
CA ALA A 383 19.88 5.86 -11.71
C ALA A 383 18.73 6.62 -12.40
N LYS A 384 17.81 5.88 -12.99
CA LYS A 384 16.68 6.41 -13.76
C LYS A 384 15.38 5.76 -13.38
N ILE A 385 14.29 6.52 -13.51
CA ILE A 385 12.91 6.02 -13.40
C ILE A 385 12.19 6.41 -14.69
N ARG A 386 11.78 5.41 -15.46
CA ARG A 386 11.00 5.59 -16.69
C ARG A 386 9.55 5.22 -16.42
N LEU A 387 8.70 6.24 -16.34
CA LEU A 387 7.26 6.14 -16.13
C LEU A 387 6.53 5.77 -17.43
N ASN A 388 5.25 5.44 -17.32
CA ASN A 388 4.40 5.04 -18.44
C ASN A 388 5.01 3.91 -19.29
N SER A 389 5.74 2.99 -18.63
CA SER A 389 6.56 1.96 -19.26
C SER A 389 6.18 0.58 -18.74
N THR A 390 5.26 -0.06 -19.46
CA THR A 390 4.75 -1.39 -19.07
C THR A 390 5.69 -2.49 -19.58
N VAL A 391 6.33 -3.20 -18.68
CA VAL A 391 7.16 -4.37 -19.02
C VAL A 391 6.29 -5.50 -19.53
N ILE A 392 6.66 -6.05 -20.69
CA ILE A 392 5.91 -7.11 -21.39
C ILE A 392 6.70 -8.42 -21.52
N ASN A 393 8.02 -8.38 -21.41
CA ASN A 393 8.85 -9.59 -21.50
C ASN A 393 10.17 -9.40 -20.78
N VAL A 394 10.61 -10.44 -20.05
CA VAL A 394 11.92 -10.54 -19.40
C VAL A 394 12.46 -11.93 -19.74
N THR A 395 13.59 -12.00 -20.44
CA THR A 395 14.17 -13.26 -20.90
C THR A 395 15.69 -13.21 -20.89
N HIS A 396 16.31 -14.36 -20.72
CA HIS A 396 17.76 -14.49 -20.85
C HIS A 396 18.19 -14.32 -22.31
N SER A 397 19.25 -13.55 -22.51
CA SER A 397 19.91 -13.39 -23.81
C SER A 397 21.11 -14.34 -23.93
N THR A 398 21.55 -14.59 -25.17
CA THR A 398 22.68 -15.47 -25.47
C THR A 398 24.01 -15.11 -24.83
N ASN A 399 24.17 -13.87 -24.36
CA ASN A 399 25.43 -13.33 -23.80
C ASN A 399 25.39 -13.18 -22.27
N GLN A 400 24.68 -14.03 -21.54
CA GLN A 400 24.52 -13.97 -20.08
C GLN A 400 23.88 -12.66 -19.59
N LYS A 401 23.27 -11.88 -20.48
CA LYS A 401 22.50 -10.68 -20.15
C LYS A 401 21.02 -10.98 -20.16
N ILE A 402 20.27 -10.15 -19.48
CA ILE A 402 18.82 -10.23 -19.48
C ILE A 402 18.30 -9.14 -20.41
N GLN A 403 17.41 -9.52 -21.31
CA GLN A 403 16.67 -8.62 -22.16
C GLN A 403 15.32 -8.34 -21.54
N THR A 404 15.00 -7.07 -21.32
CA THR A 404 13.69 -6.60 -20.84
C THR A 404 13.04 -5.81 -21.94
N SER A 405 11.82 -6.22 -22.34
CA SER A 405 11.01 -5.47 -23.30
C SER A 405 9.85 -4.79 -22.60
N TYR A 406 9.57 -3.55 -22.97
CA TYR A 406 8.52 -2.75 -22.40
C TYR A 406 7.81 -1.93 -23.48
N VAL A 407 6.58 -1.50 -23.21
CA VAL A 407 5.80 -0.58 -24.06
C VAL A 407 5.76 0.79 -23.39
N ASN A 408 6.12 1.81 -24.14
CA ASN A 408 5.98 3.20 -23.76
C ASN A 408 5.37 3.99 -24.94
N ASN A 409 4.37 4.81 -24.69
CA ASN A 409 3.66 5.58 -25.71
C ASN A 409 3.23 4.73 -26.94
N GLY A 410 2.75 3.50 -26.70
CA GLY A 410 2.27 2.58 -27.74
C GLY A 410 3.38 1.90 -28.57
N LYS A 411 4.65 2.17 -28.31
CA LYS A 411 5.80 1.53 -28.97
C LYS A 411 6.50 0.57 -28.04
N ALA A 412 6.96 -0.56 -28.58
CA ALA A 412 7.73 -1.53 -27.83
C ALA A 412 9.23 -1.28 -27.98
N TYR A 413 9.92 -1.31 -26.84
CA TYR A 413 11.36 -1.12 -26.73
C TYR A 413 12.00 -2.28 -26.00
N SER A 414 13.29 -2.52 -26.24
CA SER A 414 14.09 -3.49 -25.50
C SER A 414 15.37 -2.86 -24.95
N ILE A 415 15.76 -3.32 -23.77
CA ILE A 415 16.98 -2.94 -23.07
C ILE A 415 17.69 -4.18 -22.55
N ARG A 416 18.97 -4.04 -22.25
CA ARG A 416 19.80 -5.12 -21.70
C ARG A 416 20.32 -4.77 -20.30
N SER A 417 20.38 -5.77 -19.44
CA SER A 417 20.95 -5.63 -18.10
C SER A 417 21.68 -6.88 -17.63
N LYS A 418 22.51 -6.74 -16.58
CA LYS A 418 23.14 -7.86 -15.88
C LYS A 418 22.14 -8.56 -14.94
N ASN A 419 21.32 -7.77 -14.26
CA ASN A 419 20.35 -8.23 -13.27
C ASN A 419 18.98 -7.61 -13.50
N VAL A 420 17.92 -8.34 -13.10
CA VAL A 420 16.54 -7.83 -13.08
C VAL A 420 15.90 -8.18 -11.75
N ILE A 421 15.20 -7.19 -11.14
CA ILE A 421 14.35 -7.38 -9.96
C ILE A 421 12.89 -7.13 -10.37
N LEU A 422 12.04 -8.13 -10.19
CA LEU A 422 10.62 -8.06 -10.46
C LEU A 422 9.90 -7.60 -9.18
N ALA A 423 9.75 -6.29 -9.00
CA ALA A 423 9.07 -5.64 -7.88
C ALA A 423 7.63 -5.24 -8.23
N CYS A 424 6.99 -6.01 -9.08
CA CYS A 424 5.64 -5.82 -9.57
C CYS A 424 4.68 -6.85 -8.96
N TRP A 425 3.40 -6.74 -9.28
CA TRP A 425 2.41 -7.70 -8.82
C TRP A 425 2.71 -9.13 -9.26
N HIS A 426 2.77 -10.04 -8.28
CA HIS A 426 3.24 -11.42 -8.48
C HIS A 426 2.48 -12.17 -9.57
N SER A 427 1.16 -11.98 -9.68
CA SER A 427 0.35 -12.70 -10.67
C SER A 427 0.62 -12.28 -12.12
N VAL A 428 1.33 -11.16 -12.37
CA VAL A 428 1.73 -10.75 -13.73
C VAL A 428 3.06 -11.39 -14.15
N ILE A 429 3.89 -11.79 -13.18
CA ILE A 429 5.23 -12.32 -13.43
C ILE A 429 5.24 -13.54 -14.39
N PRO A 430 4.34 -14.53 -14.25
CA PRO A 430 4.30 -15.66 -15.18
C PRO A 430 4.04 -15.28 -16.63
N TYR A 431 3.42 -14.14 -16.89
CA TYR A 431 3.15 -13.65 -18.24
C TYR A 431 4.35 -12.93 -18.87
N ILE A 432 5.14 -12.22 -18.04
CA ILE A 432 6.28 -11.43 -18.51
C ILE A 432 7.61 -12.17 -18.43
N CYS A 433 7.77 -13.17 -17.55
CA CYS A 433 9.00 -13.94 -17.37
C CYS A 433 8.74 -15.43 -17.63
N LYS A 434 8.83 -15.81 -18.92
CA LYS A 434 8.53 -17.18 -19.38
C LYS A 434 9.62 -18.19 -19.00
N ASP A 435 10.83 -17.72 -18.71
CA ASP A 435 11.99 -18.54 -18.35
C ASP A 435 11.91 -19.10 -16.92
N LEU A 436 10.94 -18.66 -16.12
CA LEU A 436 10.74 -19.18 -14.77
C LEU A 436 10.31 -20.65 -14.80
N PRO A 437 10.78 -21.48 -13.84
CA PRO A 437 10.32 -22.85 -13.66
C PRO A 437 8.80 -22.92 -13.48
N ASP A 438 8.17 -23.96 -14.02
CA ASP A 438 6.70 -24.11 -13.97
C ASP A 438 6.15 -24.17 -12.55
N GLN A 439 6.90 -24.75 -11.60
CA GLN A 439 6.53 -24.75 -10.19
C GLN A 439 6.41 -23.31 -9.62
N GLN A 440 7.35 -22.43 -9.97
CA GLN A 440 7.30 -21.02 -9.54
C GLN A 440 6.14 -20.27 -10.22
N LYS A 441 5.91 -20.49 -11.52
CA LYS A 441 4.76 -19.89 -12.23
C LYS A 441 3.44 -20.30 -11.57
N THR A 442 3.30 -21.58 -11.24
CA THR A 442 2.11 -22.11 -10.56
C THR A 442 1.93 -21.44 -9.19
N ALA A 443 3.00 -21.35 -8.39
CA ALA A 443 2.95 -20.71 -7.08
C ALA A 443 2.57 -19.22 -7.17
N LEU A 444 3.17 -18.47 -8.12
CA LEU A 444 2.86 -17.06 -8.35
C LEU A 444 1.42 -16.83 -8.84
N SER A 445 0.85 -17.82 -9.53
CA SER A 445 -0.53 -17.75 -10.06
C SER A 445 -1.59 -18.19 -9.04
N SER A 446 -1.21 -18.90 -7.98
CA SER A 446 -2.16 -19.50 -7.00
C SER A 446 -2.66 -18.52 -5.95
N GLY A 447 -2.16 -17.29 -5.92
CA GLY A 447 -2.59 -16.27 -4.97
C GLY A 447 -4.08 -15.97 -5.06
N VAL A 448 -4.77 -16.07 -3.93
CA VAL A 448 -6.18 -15.66 -3.82
C VAL A 448 -6.26 -14.13 -3.93
N LYS A 449 -7.15 -13.66 -4.81
CA LYS A 449 -7.43 -12.24 -4.99
C LYS A 449 -8.70 -11.90 -4.25
N ALA A 450 -8.58 -11.11 -3.20
CA ALA A 450 -9.73 -10.48 -2.59
C ALA A 450 -10.10 -9.19 -3.36
N PRO A 451 -11.38 -8.88 -3.53
CA PRO A 451 -11.77 -7.56 -4.04
C PRO A 451 -11.29 -6.48 -3.06
N LEU A 452 -10.81 -5.36 -3.62
CA LEU A 452 -10.52 -4.18 -2.82
C LEU A 452 -11.83 -3.60 -2.29
N VAL A 453 -11.85 -3.34 -1.00
CA VAL A 453 -12.92 -2.59 -0.34
C VAL A 453 -12.35 -1.22 -0.01
N TYR A 454 -12.99 -0.16 -0.50
CA TYR A 454 -12.65 1.24 -0.21
C TYR A 454 -13.73 1.86 0.68
#